data_d3cc1b6185904468d9b46dbf2c5b1e5c
#
_entry.id   d3cc1b6185904468d9b46dbf2c5b1e5c
#
_cell.length_a   1.000
_cell.length_b   1.000
_cell.length_c   1.000
_cell.angle_alpha   90.00
_cell.angle_beta   90.00
_cell.angle_gamma   90.00
#
_symmetry.space_group_name_H-M   'P 1'
#
loop_
_entity.id
_entity.type
_entity.pdbx_description
1 polymer ?
#
loop_
_entity_poly.entity_id
_entity_poly.type
_entity_poly.pdbx_seq_one_letter_code
_entity_poly.pdbx_strand_id
1 'polypeptide(L)'
;MQPPGIRLCRLEEIPDGDSRGFDPLNTGQNTMLVVRQGGALYAWRDACPHINGVPMAWRKDAYLNAGRDRIVCSAHGAQFDIATGLCTLGPCLGQSLEPVNILVAGDGTIYWQPRPR
;
A
#
# COMPACT_ATOMS: atom_id res chain seq x y z
N MET A 1 15.85 7.63 -23.21
CA MET A 1 15.18 6.51 -22.51
C MET A 1 14.59 7.02 -21.21
N GLN A 2 13.34 6.71 -20.96
CA GLN A 2 12.69 7.18 -19.74
C GLN A 2 12.88 6.19 -18.62
N PRO A 3 13.04 6.67 -17.37
CA PRO A 3 13.10 5.76 -16.23
C PRO A 3 11.77 5.02 -16.07
N PRO A 4 11.77 3.83 -15.45
CA PRO A 4 10.54 3.05 -15.26
C PRO A 4 9.56 3.65 -14.25
N GLY A 5 9.94 4.72 -13.59
CA GLY A 5 9.11 5.38 -12.60
C GLY A 5 9.95 5.95 -11.47
N ILE A 6 9.34 6.20 -10.33
CA ILE A 6 10.01 6.70 -9.14
C ILE A 6 10.43 5.50 -8.29
N ARG A 7 11.72 5.41 -7.99
CA ARG A 7 12.26 4.29 -7.19
C ARG A 7 11.69 4.33 -5.77
N LEU A 8 11.20 3.19 -5.32
CA LEU A 8 10.70 3.03 -3.95
C LEU A 8 11.69 2.29 -3.06
N CYS A 9 11.98 1.04 -3.39
CA CYS A 9 12.90 0.20 -2.65
C CYS A 9 13.22 -1.05 -3.47
N ARG A 10 14.02 -1.96 -2.90
CA ARG A 10 14.23 -3.27 -3.49
C ARG A 10 13.24 -4.27 -2.91
N LEU A 11 12.95 -5.29 -3.69
CA LEU A 11 11.97 -6.33 -3.30
C LEU A 11 12.31 -6.97 -1.96
N GLU A 12 13.59 -7.25 -1.73
CA GLU A 12 14.00 -7.89 -0.48
C GLU A 12 13.86 -7.00 0.76
N GLU A 13 13.58 -5.72 0.58
CA GLU A 13 13.33 -4.82 1.71
C GLU A 13 11.91 -4.96 2.26
N ILE A 14 11.04 -5.69 1.57
CA ILE A 14 9.70 -6.02 2.06
C ILE A 14 9.63 -7.53 2.20
N PRO A 15 9.79 -8.08 3.41
CA PRO A 15 9.66 -9.53 3.60
C PRO A 15 8.27 -10.03 3.21
N ASP A 16 8.18 -11.28 2.80
CA ASP A 16 6.89 -11.89 2.48
C ASP A 16 5.99 -11.88 3.72
N GLY A 17 4.75 -11.47 3.52
CA GLY A 17 3.79 -11.32 4.63
C GLY A 17 3.91 -9.99 5.36
N ASP A 18 4.65 -9.03 4.81
CA ASP A 18 4.87 -7.74 5.46
C ASP A 18 4.42 -6.58 4.55
N SER A 19 4.41 -5.39 5.12
CA SER A 19 4.00 -4.17 4.43
C SER A 19 5.00 -3.05 4.68
N ARG A 20 4.96 -2.05 3.79
CA ARG A 20 5.80 -0.87 3.94
C ARG A 20 5.11 0.34 3.31
N GLY A 21 5.18 1.48 3.99
CA GLY A 21 4.66 2.74 3.48
C GLY A 21 5.73 3.54 2.76
N PHE A 22 5.31 4.39 1.82
CA PHE A 22 6.22 5.21 1.04
C PHE A 22 5.69 6.62 0.87
N ASP A 23 6.62 7.56 0.76
CA ASP A 23 6.34 8.96 0.46
C ASP A 23 7.19 9.37 -0.76
N PRO A 24 6.83 8.89 -1.96
CA PRO A 24 7.69 9.08 -3.14
C PRO A 24 7.81 10.51 -3.61
N LEU A 25 6.87 11.37 -3.26
CA LEU A 25 6.91 12.78 -3.64
C LEU A 25 7.37 13.69 -2.51
N ASN A 26 7.86 13.09 -1.42
CA ASN A 26 8.47 13.81 -0.30
C ASN A 26 7.52 14.83 0.33
N THR A 27 6.28 14.41 0.56
CA THR A 27 5.22 15.26 1.09
C THR A 27 5.28 15.43 2.61
N GLY A 28 6.08 14.59 3.29
CA GLY A 28 6.17 14.60 4.74
C GLY A 28 5.38 13.50 5.43
N GLN A 29 4.56 12.77 4.69
CA GLN A 29 3.85 11.60 5.21
C GLN A 29 3.68 10.57 4.10
N ASN A 30 3.49 9.31 4.47
CA ASN A 30 3.30 8.25 3.49
C ASN A 30 2.00 8.46 2.73
N THR A 31 2.06 8.30 1.40
CA THR A 31 0.91 8.44 0.51
C THR A 31 0.52 7.13 -0.14
N MET A 32 1.34 6.10 -0.01
CA MET A 32 1.04 4.77 -0.56
C MET A 32 1.66 3.70 0.32
N LEU A 33 1.15 2.49 0.17
CA LEU A 33 1.69 1.31 0.86
C LEU A 33 1.84 0.18 -0.13
N VAL A 34 2.77 -0.73 0.16
CA VAL A 34 2.97 -1.95 -0.61
C VAL A 34 2.94 -3.13 0.36
N VAL A 35 2.21 -4.17 -0.01
CA VAL A 35 2.15 -5.42 0.75
C VAL A 35 2.74 -6.52 -0.10
N ARG A 36 3.61 -7.34 0.47
CA ARG A 36 4.13 -8.52 -0.18
C ARG A 36 3.48 -9.76 0.45
N GLN A 37 2.81 -10.56 -0.38
CA GLN A 37 2.11 -11.73 0.12
C GLN A 37 2.15 -12.84 -0.93
N GLY A 38 2.68 -14.00 -0.56
CA GLY A 38 2.73 -15.17 -1.44
C GLY A 38 3.53 -14.94 -2.71
N GLY A 39 4.57 -14.11 -2.66
CA GLY A 39 5.38 -13.77 -3.80
C GLY A 39 4.82 -12.66 -4.68
N ALA A 40 3.61 -12.19 -4.40
CA ALA A 40 2.99 -11.09 -5.14
C ALA A 40 3.08 -9.79 -4.37
N LEU A 41 3.06 -8.67 -5.09
CA LEU A 41 3.02 -7.33 -4.50
C LEU A 41 1.67 -6.68 -4.79
N TYR A 42 1.16 -6.00 -3.79
CA TYR A 42 -0.09 -5.24 -3.90
C TYR A 42 0.16 -3.84 -3.37
N ALA A 43 -0.13 -2.84 -4.19
CA ALA A 43 0.13 -1.44 -3.84
C ALA A 43 -1.18 -0.66 -3.82
N TRP A 44 -1.35 0.12 -2.76
CA TRP A 44 -2.57 0.87 -2.52
C TRP A 44 -2.24 2.27 -2.04
N ARG A 45 -3.11 3.20 -2.32
CA ARG A 45 -3.00 4.55 -1.77
C ARG A 45 -3.24 4.49 -0.26
N ASP A 46 -2.41 5.20 0.50
CA ASP A 46 -2.52 5.27 1.96
C ASP A 46 -3.57 6.33 2.33
N ALA A 47 -4.82 5.99 2.09
CA ALA A 47 -5.96 6.85 2.39
C ALA A 47 -7.19 5.98 2.61
N CYS A 48 -7.71 6.01 3.83
CA CYS A 48 -8.92 5.27 4.14
C CYS A 48 -10.10 5.89 3.37
N PRO A 49 -10.88 5.10 2.60
CA PRO A 49 -12.01 5.65 1.87
C PRO A 49 -13.10 6.21 2.79
N HIS A 50 -13.10 5.83 4.05
CA HIS A 50 -14.04 6.32 5.04
C HIS A 50 -13.77 7.78 5.38
N ILE A 51 -12.49 8.15 5.59
CA ILE A 51 -12.08 9.52 5.87
C ILE A 51 -10.92 9.86 4.96
N ASN A 52 -11.16 10.76 4.03
CA ASN A 52 -10.17 11.14 3.03
C ASN A 52 -8.95 11.80 3.69
N GLY A 53 -7.76 11.33 3.31
CA GLY A 53 -6.51 11.93 3.74
C GLY A 53 -6.01 11.50 5.12
N VAL A 54 -6.70 10.58 5.79
CA VAL A 54 -6.24 10.08 7.09
C VAL A 54 -5.27 8.92 6.87
N PRO A 55 -4.05 8.99 7.43
CA PRO A 55 -3.12 7.87 7.36
C PRO A 55 -3.69 6.61 8.02
N MET A 56 -3.46 5.45 7.41
CA MET A 56 -4.05 4.20 7.89
C MET A 56 -3.20 3.50 8.95
N ALA A 57 -1.87 3.64 8.87
CA ALA A 57 -0.99 2.95 9.81
C ALA A 57 -0.98 3.63 11.17
N TRP A 58 -1.03 2.82 12.24
CA TRP A 58 -0.95 3.34 13.60
C TRP A 58 0.50 3.63 14.02
N ARG A 59 1.46 3.08 13.30
CA ARG A 59 2.88 3.37 13.44
C ARG A 59 3.54 3.09 12.10
N LYS A 60 4.81 3.44 11.95
CA LYS A 60 5.53 3.29 10.70
C LYS A 60 5.39 1.87 10.13
N ASP A 61 4.97 1.79 8.88
CA ASP A 61 4.83 0.55 8.10
C ASP A 61 3.83 -0.47 8.66
N ALA A 62 3.02 -0.12 9.65
CA ALA A 62 2.12 -1.05 10.32
C ALA A 62 0.73 -0.99 9.68
N TYR A 63 0.56 -1.62 8.54
CA TYR A 63 -0.69 -1.63 7.78
C TYR A 63 -1.49 -2.92 7.91
N LEU A 64 -0.91 -3.96 8.47
CA LEU A 64 -1.54 -5.28 8.51
C LEU A 64 -2.10 -5.60 9.90
N ASN A 65 -3.15 -6.44 9.92
CA ASN A 65 -3.69 -6.96 11.17
C ASN A 65 -2.74 -8.02 11.76
N ALA A 66 -3.07 -8.51 12.95
CA ALA A 66 -2.21 -9.47 13.65
C ALA A 66 -2.01 -10.76 12.84
N GLY A 67 -3.02 -11.19 12.11
CA GLY A 67 -2.94 -12.38 11.26
C GLY A 67 -2.24 -12.16 9.93
N ARG A 68 -1.92 -10.90 9.60
CA ARG A 68 -1.25 -10.51 8.34
C ARG A 68 -2.01 -10.93 7.10
N ASP A 69 -3.33 -10.97 7.18
CA ASP A 69 -4.18 -11.34 6.06
C ASP A 69 -5.14 -10.23 5.64
N ARG A 70 -5.10 -9.08 6.32
CA ARG A 70 -5.92 -7.90 5.97
C ARG A 70 -5.13 -6.63 6.19
N ILE A 71 -5.44 -5.61 5.37
CA ILE A 71 -4.95 -4.25 5.59
C ILE A 71 -5.93 -3.58 6.55
N VAL A 72 -5.41 -2.83 7.52
CA VAL A 72 -6.23 -2.21 8.57
C VAL A 72 -6.06 -0.70 8.56
N CYS A 73 -7.17 0.03 8.66
CA CYS A 73 -7.15 1.45 9.00
C CYS A 73 -7.23 1.57 10.52
N SER A 74 -6.14 2.01 11.14
CA SER A 74 -6.07 2.06 12.61
C SER A 74 -7.03 3.06 13.24
N ALA A 75 -7.46 4.07 12.47
CA ALA A 75 -8.34 5.11 13.01
C ALA A 75 -9.72 4.58 13.39
N HIS A 76 -10.27 3.66 12.60
CA HIS A 76 -11.63 3.17 12.80
C HIS A 76 -11.75 1.65 12.70
N GLY A 77 -10.64 0.94 12.61
CA GLY A 77 -10.63 -0.52 12.57
C GLY A 77 -11.15 -1.13 11.27
N ALA A 78 -11.31 -0.34 10.22
CA ALA A 78 -11.72 -0.89 8.93
C ALA A 78 -10.67 -1.87 8.41
N GLN A 79 -11.12 -2.97 7.82
CA GLN A 79 -10.24 -4.00 7.26
C GLN A 79 -10.49 -4.15 5.77
N PHE A 80 -9.41 -4.39 5.03
CA PHE A 80 -9.45 -4.46 3.58
C PHE A 80 -8.76 -5.72 3.10
N ASP A 81 -9.33 -6.35 2.08
CA ASP A 81 -8.68 -7.47 1.41
C ASP A 81 -7.39 -7.01 0.74
N ILE A 82 -6.30 -7.74 0.94
CA ILE A 82 -4.99 -7.33 0.43
C ILE A 82 -4.97 -7.32 -1.10
N ALA A 83 -5.54 -8.35 -1.73
CA ALA A 83 -5.45 -8.51 -3.18
C ALA A 83 -6.40 -7.59 -3.95
N THR A 84 -7.55 -7.25 -3.38
CA THR A 84 -8.56 -6.46 -4.08
C THR A 84 -8.75 -5.06 -3.53
N GLY A 85 -8.28 -4.80 -2.31
CA GLY A 85 -8.48 -3.53 -1.64
C GLY A 85 -9.88 -3.31 -1.12
N LEU A 86 -10.78 -4.28 -1.27
CA LEU A 86 -12.17 -4.14 -0.87
C LEU A 86 -12.30 -4.15 0.66
N CYS A 87 -13.06 -3.19 1.19
CA CYS A 87 -13.35 -3.15 2.62
C CYS A 87 -14.26 -4.31 2.99
N THR A 88 -13.79 -5.14 3.91
CA THR A 88 -14.53 -6.33 4.36
C THR A 88 -15.11 -6.19 5.77
N LEU A 89 -14.70 -5.14 6.50
CA LEU A 89 -15.16 -4.91 7.85
C LEU A 89 -15.01 -3.42 8.17
N GLY A 90 -16.00 -2.85 8.85
CA GLY A 90 -15.91 -1.49 9.35
C GLY A 90 -16.79 -0.52 8.60
N PRO A 91 -16.61 0.81 8.86
CA PRO A 91 -17.55 1.81 8.37
C PRO A 91 -17.52 2.03 6.86
N CYS A 92 -16.48 1.59 6.16
CA CYS A 92 -16.38 1.75 4.71
C CYS A 92 -16.71 0.46 3.95
N LEU A 93 -17.50 -0.42 4.55
CA LEU A 93 -17.88 -1.69 3.92
C LEU A 93 -18.46 -1.43 2.53
N GLY A 94 -17.95 -2.17 1.53
CA GLY A 94 -18.34 -2.00 0.13
C GLY A 94 -17.51 -1.00 -0.64
N GLN A 95 -16.67 -0.22 0.02
CA GLN A 95 -15.72 0.67 -0.65
C GLN A 95 -14.37 -0.01 -0.78
N SER A 96 -13.50 0.56 -1.62
CA SER A 96 -12.17 -0.02 -1.87
C SER A 96 -11.08 1.02 -1.71
N LEU A 97 -9.88 0.55 -1.37
CA LEU A 97 -8.68 1.36 -1.48
C LEU A 97 -8.41 1.66 -2.95
N GLU A 98 -7.73 2.77 -3.24
CA GLU A 98 -7.32 3.11 -4.59
C GLU A 98 -6.05 2.35 -4.97
N PRO A 99 -6.05 1.65 -6.12
CA PRO A 99 -4.85 0.94 -6.56
C PRO A 99 -3.77 1.91 -7.04
N VAL A 100 -2.52 1.51 -6.84
CA VAL A 100 -1.34 2.24 -7.26
C VAL A 100 -0.54 1.35 -8.20
N ASN A 101 -0.10 1.91 -9.33
CA ASN A 101 0.70 1.16 -10.30
C ASN A 101 2.15 1.09 -9.85
N ILE A 102 2.68 -0.13 -9.75
CA ILE A 102 4.09 -0.35 -9.47
C ILE A 102 4.68 -1.30 -10.51
N LEU A 103 5.99 -1.21 -10.69
CA LEU A 103 6.76 -2.08 -11.55
C LEU A 103 7.92 -2.66 -10.77
N VAL A 104 8.14 -3.96 -10.90
CA VAL A 104 9.34 -4.61 -10.37
C VAL A 104 10.29 -4.84 -11.53
N ALA A 105 11.44 -4.17 -11.51
CA ALA A 105 12.44 -4.33 -12.56
C ALA A 105 13.18 -5.66 -12.42
N GLY A 106 13.93 -6.04 -13.46
CA GLY A 106 14.62 -7.30 -13.48
C GLY A 106 15.66 -7.49 -12.36
N ASP A 107 16.15 -6.38 -11.79
CA ASP A 107 17.10 -6.43 -10.68
C ASP A 107 16.44 -6.46 -9.31
N GLY A 108 15.10 -6.48 -9.26
CA GLY A 108 14.34 -6.51 -8.01
C GLY A 108 13.99 -5.12 -7.46
N THR A 109 14.28 -4.06 -8.19
CA THR A 109 13.92 -2.72 -7.76
C THR A 109 12.44 -2.45 -8.03
N ILE A 110 11.73 -1.90 -7.05
CA ILE A 110 10.32 -1.55 -7.16
C ILE A 110 10.20 -0.07 -7.48
N TYR A 111 9.42 0.25 -8.53
CA TYR A 111 9.17 1.61 -8.97
C TYR A 111 7.68 1.92 -8.89
N TRP A 112 7.35 3.14 -8.48
CA TRP A 112 6.01 3.66 -8.61
C TRP A 112 5.86 4.28 -9.99
N GLN A 113 4.80 3.89 -10.69
CA GLN A 113 4.48 4.43 -12.01
C GLN A 113 3.24 5.29 -11.89
N PRO A 114 3.39 6.63 -11.75
CA PRO A 114 2.22 7.50 -11.72
C PRO A 114 1.38 7.29 -12.97
N ARG A 115 0.06 7.30 -12.80
CA ARG A 115 -0.83 7.04 -13.92
C ARG A 115 -0.66 8.14 -14.98
N PRO A 116 -0.49 7.77 -16.25
CA PRO A 116 -0.44 8.78 -17.31
C PRO A 116 -1.78 9.48 -17.47
N ARG A 117 -1.70 10.67 -18.00
CA ARG A 117 -2.88 11.51 -18.24
C ARG A 117 -3.69 11.03 -19.42
#